data_b687a70c669801aec33dc7045e3b606d
#
_entry.id   b687a70c669801aec33dc7045e3b606d
#
_cell.length_a   1.000
_cell.length_b   1.000
_cell.length_c   1.000
_cell.angle_alpha   90.00
_cell.angle_beta   90.00
_cell.angle_gamma   90.00
#
_symmetry.space_group_name_H-M   'P 1'
#
loop_
_entity.id
_entity.type
_entity.pdbx_description
1 polymer ?
#
loop_
_entity_poly.entity_id
_entity_poly.type
_entity_poly.pdbx_seq_one_letter_code
_entity_poly.pdbx_strand_id
1 'polypeptide(L)'
;MSDNRGRNADILSLEIVVEFPVEASRIFSIVGDVAQWPESLQPRILKSAPHSKIIVGLPDFSRPEFTLSTKPQGCELSLLHDLIKSTEDRKEYRKIWNAWFKSVLKRVSL
;
A
#
# COMPACT_ATOMS: atom_id res chain seq x y z
N MET A 1 0.73 -33.19 -3.79
CA MET A 1 1.48 -32.42 -3.02
C MET A 1 2.13 -31.32 -3.75
N SER A 2 2.79 -31.55 -4.77
CA SER A 2 3.40 -30.47 -5.50
C SER A 2 2.38 -29.51 -6.08
N ASP A 3 1.18 -29.95 -6.29
CA ASP A 3 0.17 -29.07 -6.87
C ASP A 3 -0.13 -27.87 -6.00
N ASN A 4 -0.14 -28.09 -4.69
CA ASN A 4 -0.38 -26.99 -3.80
C ASN A 4 0.69 -25.94 -3.92
N ARG A 5 1.91 -26.37 -4.11
CA ARG A 5 2.98 -25.41 -4.27
C ARG A 5 2.81 -24.60 -5.53
N GLY A 6 2.37 -25.24 -6.61
CA GLY A 6 2.13 -24.53 -7.84
C GLY A 6 1.10 -23.46 -7.67
N ARG A 7 0.00 -23.80 -6.99
CA ARG A 7 -1.04 -22.82 -6.77
C ARG A 7 -0.59 -21.69 -5.88
N ASN A 8 0.21 -22.03 -4.86
CA ASN A 8 0.71 -20.99 -3.97
C ASN A 8 1.63 -20.04 -4.70
N ALA A 9 2.34 -20.54 -5.69
CA ALA A 9 3.21 -19.69 -6.47
C ALA A 9 2.44 -18.68 -7.31
N ASP A 10 1.14 -18.90 -7.51
CA ASP A 10 0.30 -17.98 -8.27
C ASP A 10 -0.20 -16.83 -7.43
N ILE A 11 0.06 -16.87 -6.12
CA ILE A 11 -0.39 -15.82 -5.23
C ILE A 11 0.85 -15.15 -4.66
N LEU A 12 1.02 -13.88 -5.04
CA LEU A 12 2.22 -13.15 -4.71
C LEU A 12 1.90 -11.97 -3.81
N SER A 13 2.93 -11.46 -3.16
CA SER A 13 2.80 -10.25 -2.37
C SER A 13 3.93 -9.29 -2.71
N LEU A 14 3.73 -8.05 -2.31
CA LEU A 14 4.66 -6.96 -2.56
C LEU A 14 4.77 -6.16 -1.27
N GLU A 15 6.00 -5.95 -0.80
CA GLU A 15 6.23 -5.14 0.40
C GLU A 15 7.03 -3.91 0.05
N ILE A 16 6.59 -2.76 0.56
CA ILE A 16 7.31 -1.51 0.40
C ILE A 16 7.26 -0.78 1.74
N VAL A 17 8.41 -0.26 2.17
CA VAL A 17 8.49 0.52 3.41
C VAL A 17 9.03 1.89 3.06
N VAL A 18 8.34 2.93 3.54
CA VAL A 18 8.72 4.31 3.24
C VAL A 18 8.66 5.11 4.53
N GLU A 19 9.64 6.00 4.73
CA GLU A 19 9.61 6.91 5.86
C GLU A 19 9.22 8.30 5.39
N PHE A 20 8.40 8.96 6.19
CA PHE A 20 7.95 10.32 5.90
C PHE A 20 8.31 11.24 7.07
N PRO A 21 8.73 12.48 6.78
CA PRO A 21 9.15 13.42 7.83
C PRO A 21 7.98 14.19 8.44
N VAL A 22 6.83 13.53 8.57
CA VAL A 22 5.64 14.14 9.15
C VAL A 22 4.93 13.11 10.01
N GLU A 23 3.96 13.55 10.80
CA GLU A 23 3.22 12.69 11.70
C GLU A 23 2.42 11.63 10.96
N ALA A 24 2.24 10.50 11.63
CA ALA A 24 1.45 9.41 11.07
C ALA A 24 0.02 9.84 10.73
N SER A 25 -0.57 10.74 11.53
CA SER A 25 -1.92 11.20 11.28
C SER A 25 -2.04 11.87 9.92
N ARG A 26 -1.00 12.59 9.51
CA ARG A 26 -1.03 13.29 8.22
C ARG A 26 -0.98 12.30 7.06
N ILE A 27 -0.12 11.28 7.18
CA ILE A 27 -0.03 10.26 6.15
C ILE A 27 -1.30 9.43 6.14
N PHE A 28 -1.86 9.13 7.31
CA PHE A 28 -3.11 8.39 7.41
C PHE A 28 -4.23 9.11 6.67
N SER A 29 -4.29 10.44 6.78
CA SER A 29 -5.32 11.23 6.10
C SER A 29 -5.20 11.12 4.59
N ILE A 30 -3.97 11.06 4.07
CA ILE A 30 -3.75 10.95 2.63
C ILE A 30 -4.08 9.54 2.14
N VAL A 31 -3.56 8.52 2.83
CA VAL A 31 -3.78 7.13 2.42
C VAL A 31 -5.24 6.73 2.60
N GLY A 32 -5.90 7.29 3.60
CA GLY A 32 -7.30 6.97 3.84
C GLY A 32 -8.28 7.71 2.95
N ASP A 33 -7.80 8.62 2.11
CA ASP A 33 -8.65 9.41 1.23
C ASP A 33 -8.52 8.87 -0.19
N VAL A 34 -9.49 8.07 -0.62
CA VAL A 34 -9.42 7.41 -1.93
C VAL A 34 -9.35 8.41 -3.07
N ALA A 35 -9.78 9.65 -2.85
CA ALA A 35 -9.69 10.67 -3.90
C ALA A 35 -8.25 11.05 -4.19
N GLN A 36 -7.32 10.75 -3.29
CA GLN A 36 -5.91 11.06 -3.48
C GLN A 36 -5.11 9.90 -4.05
N TRP A 37 -5.76 8.77 -4.28
CA TRP A 37 -5.10 7.58 -4.82
C TRP A 37 -4.91 7.70 -6.32
N PRO A 38 -3.97 6.92 -6.88
CA PRO A 38 -3.88 6.82 -8.34
C PRO A 38 -5.23 6.39 -8.90
N GLU A 39 -5.71 7.14 -9.86
CA GLU A 39 -7.06 6.96 -10.38
C GLU A 39 -7.29 5.57 -10.96
N SER A 40 -6.24 4.99 -11.53
CA SER A 40 -6.35 3.70 -12.18
C SER A 40 -6.63 2.56 -11.18
N LEU A 41 -6.40 2.77 -9.90
CA LEU A 41 -6.51 1.69 -8.93
C LEU A 41 -7.92 1.43 -8.44
N GLN A 42 -8.76 2.46 -8.38
CA GLN A 42 -10.15 2.35 -7.94
C GLN A 42 -10.28 1.59 -6.62
N PRO A 43 -9.66 2.09 -5.56
CA PRO A 43 -9.61 1.38 -4.29
C PRO A 43 -10.91 1.46 -3.52
N ARG A 44 -11.10 0.50 -2.61
CA ARG A 44 -12.23 0.50 -1.71
C ARG A 44 -11.70 0.18 -0.32
N ILE A 45 -11.93 1.07 0.64
CA ILE A 45 -11.46 0.85 2.00
C ILE A 45 -12.31 -0.20 2.66
N LEU A 46 -11.70 -1.29 3.09
CA LEU A 46 -12.38 -2.40 3.75
C LEU A 46 -12.38 -2.24 5.26
N LYS A 47 -11.30 -1.68 5.79
CA LYS A 47 -11.16 -1.54 7.23
C LYS A 47 -10.10 -0.50 7.53
N SER A 48 -10.29 0.28 8.59
CA SER A 48 -9.27 1.22 9.01
C SER A 48 -9.26 1.34 10.53
N ALA A 49 -8.06 1.51 11.07
CA ALA A 49 -7.86 1.81 12.49
C ALA A 49 -7.10 3.13 12.52
N PRO A 50 -7.66 4.17 13.14
CA PRO A 50 -7.11 5.52 13.04
C PRO A 50 -5.62 5.57 13.31
N HIS A 51 -4.92 6.21 12.38
CA HIS A 51 -3.49 6.51 12.46
C HIS A 51 -2.59 5.28 12.53
N SER A 52 -3.14 4.06 12.31
CA SER A 52 -2.29 2.87 12.40
C SER A 52 -2.45 1.91 11.22
N LYS A 53 -3.65 1.68 10.72
CA LYS A 53 -3.81 0.65 9.68
C LYS A 53 -4.97 0.95 8.74
N ILE A 54 -4.77 0.66 7.46
CA ILE A 54 -5.83 0.73 6.46
C ILE A 54 -5.73 -0.50 5.57
N ILE A 55 -6.82 -1.22 5.42
CA ILE A 55 -6.91 -2.37 4.53
C ILE A 55 -7.82 -2.02 3.37
N VAL A 56 -7.36 -2.27 2.17
CA VAL A 56 -8.02 -1.83 0.95
C VAL A 56 -8.23 -3.02 0.03
N GLY A 57 -9.33 -2.99 -0.71
CA GLY A 57 -9.58 -3.96 -1.77
C GLY A 57 -9.49 -3.29 -3.12
N LEU A 58 -8.89 -3.97 -4.08
CA LEU A 58 -8.82 -3.48 -5.45
C LEU A 58 -9.73 -4.32 -6.34
N PRO A 59 -10.10 -3.81 -7.53
CA PRO A 59 -11.02 -4.53 -8.42
C PRO A 59 -10.57 -5.94 -8.81
N ASP A 60 -9.27 -6.20 -8.80
CA ASP A 60 -8.74 -7.52 -9.14
C ASP A 60 -8.69 -8.43 -7.92
N PHE A 61 -9.31 -8.01 -6.81
CA PHE A 61 -9.37 -8.75 -5.56
C PHE A 61 -8.04 -8.84 -4.83
N SER A 62 -7.00 -8.14 -5.28
CA SER A 62 -5.80 -8.02 -4.49
C SER A 62 -6.04 -7.05 -3.35
N ARG A 63 -5.20 -7.11 -2.33
CA ARG A 63 -5.50 -6.44 -1.07
C ARG A 63 -4.27 -5.71 -0.51
N PRO A 64 -4.16 -4.41 -0.77
CA PRO A 64 -3.14 -3.61 -0.11
C PRO A 64 -3.50 -3.36 1.35
N GLU A 65 -2.50 -3.50 2.22
CA GLU A 65 -2.66 -3.20 3.62
C GLU A 65 -1.56 -2.25 4.03
N PHE A 66 -1.94 -1.09 4.58
CA PHE A 66 -1.00 -0.06 5.01
C PHE A 66 -0.93 -0.05 6.52
N THR A 67 0.28 -0.05 7.07
CA THR A 67 0.50 0.05 8.52
C THR A 67 1.41 1.23 8.78
N LEU A 68 1.05 2.06 9.75
CA LEU A 68 1.81 3.25 10.11
C LEU A 68 2.41 3.09 11.49
N SER A 69 3.66 3.48 11.63
CA SER A 69 4.37 3.47 12.93
C SER A 69 4.96 4.84 13.17
N THR A 70 4.88 5.31 14.40
CA THR A 70 5.47 6.60 14.80
C THR A 70 6.98 6.43 14.93
N LYS A 71 7.72 7.41 14.43
CA LYS A 71 9.16 7.47 14.55
C LYS A 71 9.55 8.82 15.16
N PRO A 72 10.76 8.94 15.72
CA PRO A 72 11.16 10.21 16.36
C PRO A 72 11.08 11.41 15.44
N GLN A 73 11.29 11.23 14.15
CA GLN A 73 11.31 12.34 13.20
C GLN A 73 10.21 12.25 12.17
N GLY A 74 9.15 11.51 12.45
CA GLY A 74 8.06 11.38 11.49
C GLY A 74 7.34 10.07 11.66
N CYS A 75 7.15 9.34 10.56
CA CYS A 75 6.49 8.05 10.62
C CYS A 75 7.02 7.12 9.55
N GLU A 76 6.73 5.85 9.72
CA GLU A 76 7.08 4.83 8.74
C GLU A 76 5.81 4.18 8.24
N LEU A 77 5.68 4.09 6.92
CA LEU A 77 4.56 3.44 6.28
C LEU A 77 5.03 2.12 5.70
N SER A 78 4.39 1.03 6.11
CA SER A 78 4.62 -0.29 5.54
C SER A 78 3.43 -0.67 4.69
N LEU A 79 3.68 -1.04 3.45
CA LEU A 79 2.65 -1.56 2.56
C LEU A 79 2.89 -3.04 2.35
N LEU A 80 1.86 -3.83 2.60
CA LEU A 80 1.83 -5.24 2.19
C LEU A 80 0.68 -5.38 1.21
N HIS A 81 1.00 -5.52 -0.07
CA HIS A 81 -0.01 -5.71 -1.11
C HIS A 81 -0.09 -7.20 -1.39
N ASP A 82 -1.13 -7.82 -0.88
CA ASP A 82 -1.28 -9.27 -0.92
C ASP A 82 -2.23 -9.71 -2.03
N LEU A 83 -2.25 -11.00 -2.30
CA LEU A 83 -3.18 -11.61 -3.26
C LEU A 83 -2.98 -11.10 -4.68
N ILE A 84 -1.74 -10.84 -5.04
CA ILE A 84 -1.39 -10.46 -6.41
C ILE A 84 -1.23 -11.73 -7.23
N LYS A 85 -1.77 -11.75 -8.44
CA LYS A 85 -1.92 -12.98 -9.19
C LYS A 85 -0.82 -13.31 -10.18
N SER A 86 0.04 -12.35 -10.51
CA SER A 86 1.11 -12.61 -11.47
C SER A 86 2.32 -11.72 -11.18
N THR A 87 3.49 -12.14 -11.71
CA THR A 87 4.69 -11.34 -11.57
C THR A 87 4.59 -10.05 -12.35
N GLU A 88 3.89 -10.06 -13.47
CA GLU A 88 3.67 -8.83 -14.24
C GLU A 88 2.85 -7.84 -13.44
N ASP A 89 1.77 -8.30 -12.81
CA ASP A 89 0.96 -7.43 -11.96
C ASP A 89 1.77 -6.88 -10.81
N ARG A 90 2.60 -7.72 -10.19
CA ARG A 90 3.42 -7.27 -9.08
C ARG A 90 4.40 -6.17 -9.51
N LYS A 91 5.00 -6.32 -10.69
CA LYS A 91 5.90 -5.30 -11.21
C LYS A 91 5.16 -3.99 -11.46
N GLU A 92 3.97 -4.10 -12.02
CA GLU A 92 3.16 -2.92 -12.34
C GLU A 92 2.74 -2.21 -11.06
N TYR A 93 2.29 -2.97 -10.06
CA TYR A 93 1.92 -2.37 -8.79
C TYR A 93 3.12 -1.70 -8.11
N ARG A 94 4.29 -2.32 -8.19
CA ARG A 94 5.49 -1.72 -7.60
C ARG A 94 5.77 -0.34 -8.22
N LYS A 95 5.62 -0.22 -9.52
CA LYS A 95 5.81 1.06 -10.19
C LYS A 95 4.80 2.09 -9.71
N ILE A 96 3.53 1.67 -9.64
CA ILE A 96 2.44 2.56 -9.25
C ILE A 96 2.66 3.05 -7.81
N TRP A 97 2.94 2.13 -6.89
CA TRP A 97 3.13 2.50 -5.49
C TRP A 97 4.35 3.39 -5.30
N ASN A 98 5.46 3.05 -5.94
CA ASN A 98 6.68 3.85 -5.79
C ASN A 98 6.46 5.27 -6.31
N ALA A 99 5.76 5.41 -7.41
CA ALA A 99 5.46 6.73 -7.96
C ALA A 99 4.55 7.52 -7.03
N TRP A 100 3.54 6.86 -6.46
CA TRP A 100 2.62 7.52 -5.55
C TRP A 100 3.31 7.95 -4.27
N PHE A 101 4.09 7.04 -3.66
CA PHE A 101 4.80 7.38 -2.41
C PHE A 101 5.79 8.51 -2.64
N LYS A 102 6.46 8.53 -3.79
CA LYS A 102 7.36 9.61 -4.11
C LYS A 102 6.61 10.94 -4.22
N SER A 103 5.43 10.90 -4.81
CA SER A 103 4.58 12.08 -4.93
C SER A 103 4.12 12.56 -3.56
N VAL A 104 3.72 11.63 -2.69
CA VAL A 104 3.28 11.98 -1.34
C VAL A 104 4.43 12.59 -0.55
N LEU A 105 5.62 11.97 -0.63
CA LEU A 105 6.79 12.46 0.07
C LEU A 105 7.12 13.88 -0.35
N LYS A 106 7.07 14.14 -1.65
CA LYS A 106 7.36 15.47 -2.17
C LYS A 106 6.35 16.49 -1.64
N ARG A 107 5.09 16.10 -1.58
CA ARG A 107 4.03 16.98 -1.12
C ARG A 107 4.18 17.34 0.36
N VAL A 108 4.50 16.36 1.21
CA VAL A 108 4.60 16.62 2.64
C VAL A 108 5.94 17.21 3.05
N SER A 109 6.91 17.24 2.15
CA SER A 109 8.21 17.83 2.43
C SER A 109 8.31 19.31 2.09
N LEU A 110 7.25 19.88 1.54
CA LEU A 110 7.24 21.30 1.15
C LEU A 110 7.07 22.24 2.34
#